data_cbcea4039a42d9058a73582671def772
#
_entry.id   cbcea4039a42d9058a73582671def772
#
_cell.length_a   1.000
_cell.length_b   1.000
_cell.length_c   1.000
_cell.angle_alpha   90.00
_cell.angle_beta   90.00
_cell.angle_gamma   90.00
#
_symmetry.space_group_name_H-M   'P 1'
#
loop_
_entity.id
_entity.type
_entity.pdbx_description
1 polymer ?
#
loop_
_entity_poly.entity_id
_entity_poly.type
_entity_poly.pdbx_seq_one_letter_code
_entity_poly.pdbx_strand_id
1 'polypeptide(L)'
;GSFIEGWVSTGSTAETNISLEEASYWKVTGDSNLTHLHNDNSIVDMTHDSNIFSTLTVENLSGENGVIEMDIDASQNSLNSDKLYVTDTLTGTQYIDLYEVNGYTPVGEEGVGTVLATVNNHNGSFAAVDGEGTLYWKRYELDHQDTADTSGNYTKDWYLKQVTNIDQPTTSTDTILAANALNYHTWRTENDKLLQRMGELRHNGEEAQGAWFRLRGTKTVSYTHLTLP
;
A
#
# COMPACT_ATOMS: atom_id res chain seq x y z
N GLY A 1 7.55 -15.79 5.39
CA GLY A 1 7.25 -14.67 6.29
C GLY A 1 6.51 -15.09 7.55
N SER A 2 6.65 -14.31 8.58
CA SER A 2 6.00 -14.52 9.88
C SER A 2 5.02 -13.36 10.13
N PHE A 3 4.04 -13.58 11.01
CA PHE A 3 3.09 -12.55 11.43
C PHE A 3 3.25 -12.26 12.92
N ILE A 4 3.34 -10.98 13.27
CA ILE A 4 3.35 -10.47 14.65
C ILE A 4 2.24 -9.44 14.75
N GLU A 5 1.53 -9.40 15.87
CA GLU A 5 0.53 -8.38 16.18
C GLU A 5 0.70 -7.92 17.62
N GLY A 6 0.73 -6.63 17.82
CA GLY A 6 0.85 -6.04 19.15
C GLY A 6 1.64 -4.73 19.15
N TRP A 7 1.66 -4.10 20.31
CA TRP A 7 2.50 -2.94 20.59
C TRP A 7 3.73 -3.37 21.42
N VAL A 8 4.78 -2.56 21.36
CA VAL A 8 6.05 -2.83 22.04
C VAL A 8 6.41 -1.65 22.93
N SER A 9 6.84 -1.96 24.15
CA SER A 9 7.38 -0.94 25.06
C SER A 9 8.70 -1.39 25.65
N THR A 10 9.76 -0.70 25.32
CA THR A 10 11.12 -0.94 25.81
C THR A 10 11.42 0.00 26.97
N GLY A 11 11.79 -0.55 28.11
CA GLY A 11 12.22 0.24 29.28
C GLY A 11 13.58 0.90 29.04
N SER A 12 13.87 1.99 29.73
CA SER A 12 15.06 2.82 29.53
C SER A 12 16.42 2.13 29.69
N THR A 13 16.45 0.94 30.26
CA THR A 13 17.69 0.14 30.47
C THR A 13 17.62 -1.21 29.75
N ALA A 14 16.60 -1.44 28.96
CA ALA A 14 16.38 -2.67 28.20
C ALA A 14 16.63 -2.41 26.71
N GLU A 15 16.88 -3.47 25.98
CA GLU A 15 16.95 -3.47 24.52
C GLU A 15 15.87 -4.39 23.97
N THR A 16 15.18 -3.91 22.95
CA THR A 16 14.22 -4.73 22.20
C THR A 16 14.58 -4.67 20.73
N ASN A 17 14.76 -5.84 20.16
CA ASN A 17 15.17 -6.00 18.77
C ASN A 17 14.10 -6.80 18.03
N ILE A 18 13.61 -6.27 16.91
CA ILE A 18 12.69 -6.95 15.99
C ILE A 18 13.39 -7.05 14.65
N SER A 19 13.42 -8.26 14.08
CA SER A 19 13.86 -8.51 12.70
C SER A 19 12.71 -9.08 11.89
N LEU A 20 12.36 -8.39 10.83
CA LEU A 20 11.35 -8.76 9.85
C LEU A 20 12.06 -9.00 8.53
N GLU A 21 11.95 -10.23 8.03
CA GLU A 21 12.60 -10.69 6.80
C GLU A 21 11.63 -11.58 6.00
N GLU A 22 11.89 -11.74 4.71
CA GLU A 22 11.20 -12.70 3.84
C GLU A 22 9.66 -12.53 3.85
N ALA A 23 9.16 -11.33 3.58
CA ALA A 23 7.73 -10.99 3.60
C ALA A 23 7.06 -11.25 4.96
N SER A 24 7.77 -10.94 6.04
CA SER A 24 7.19 -10.91 7.39
C SER A 24 6.33 -9.66 7.59
N TYR A 25 5.41 -9.73 8.53
CA TYR A 25 4.43 -8.68 8.76
C TYR A 25 4.26 -8.41 10.25
N TRP A 26 4.37 -7.15 10.64
CA TRP A 26 4.09 -6.70 12.01
C TRP A 26 2.94 -5.70 12.01
N LYS A 27 1.79 -6.08 12.58
CA LYS A 27 0.68 -5.20 12.88
C LYS A 27 0.93 -4.48 14.20
N VAL A 28 1.21 -3.20 14.13
CA VAL A 28 1.39 -2.34 15.32
C VAL A 28 0.01 -1.92 15.82
N THR A 29 -0.32 -2.24 17.07
CA THR A 29 -1.67 -1.98 17.61
C THR A 29 -1.75 -0.75 18.51
N GLY A 30 -0.70 0.03 18.60
CA GLY A 30 -0.62 1.26 19.39
C GLY A 30 0.79 1.79 19.50
N ASP A 31 0.96 2.89 20.21
CA ASP A 31 2.25 3.53 20.39
C ASP A 31 3.31 2.53 20.83
N SER A 32 4.41 2.50 20.10
CA SER A 32 5.47 1.52 20.29
C SER A 32 6.84 2.15 20.32
N ASN A 33 7.73 1.60 21.16
CA ASN A 33 9.12 1.98 21.18
C ASN A 33 10.04 0.77 21.28
N LEU A 34 11.11 0.73 20.48
CA LEU A 34 12.09 -0.34 20.47
C LEU A 34 13.50 0.18 20.10
N THR A 35 14.52 -0.61 20.42
CA THR A 35 15.91 -0.24 20.19
C THR A 35 16.30 -0.48 18.73
N HIS A 36 16.07 -1.66 18.20
CA HIS A 36 16.42 -2.00 16.83
C HIS A 36 15.24 -2.60 16.07
N LEU A 37 14.96 -2.04 14.90
CA LEU A 37 14.06 -2.61 13.91
C LEU A 37 14.84 -2.88 12.64
N HIS A 38 14.93 -4.15 12.26
CA HIS A 38 15.37 -4.54 10.94
C HIS A 38 14.16 -4.91 10.11
N ASN A 39 13.89 -4.14 9.05
CA ASN A 39 12.74 -4.34 8.16
C ASN A 39 13.24 -4.53 6.73
N ASP A 40 13.43 -5.78 6.34
CA ASP A 40 13.94 -6.16 5.03
C ASP A 40 12.89 -6.92 4.23
N ASN A 41 12.49 -6.37 3.07
CA ASN A 41 11.43 -6.94 2.22
C ASN A 41 10.18 -7.39 3.01
N SER A 42 9.77 -6.60 4.01
CA SER A 42 8.73 -6.93 4.98
C SER A 42 7.85 -5.72 5.27
N ILE A 43 6.78 -5.89 6.03
CA ILE A 43 5.78 -4.84 6.26
C ILE A 43 5.64 -4.56 7.76
N VAL A 44 5.71 -3.29 8.12
CA VAL A 44 5.28 -2.74 9.41
C VAL A 44 3.99 -1.98 9.17
N ASP A 45 2.88 -2.50 9.64
CA ASP A 45 1.56 -1.91 9.46
C ASP A 45 1.11 -1.18 10.73
N MET A 46 1.06 0.14 10.65
CA MET A 46 0.58 1.02 11.71
C MET A 46 -0.90 1.42 11.53
N THR A 47 -1.55 1.02 10.43
CA THR A 47 -2.90 1.45 10.11
C THR A 47 -3.94 0.94 11.11
N HIS A 48 -5.04 1.68 11.30
CA HIS A 48 -6.14 1.34 12.19
C HIS A 48 -7.50 1.52 11.51
N ASP A 49 -8.49 0.78 11.91
CA ASP A 49 -9.87 0.88 11.38
C ASP A 49 -10.62 2.17 11.81
N SER A 50 -9.96 3.06 12.53
CA SER A 50 -10.55 4.27 13.10
C SER A 50 -9.54 5.42 13.06
N ASN A 51 -10.01 6.66 13.22
CA ASN A 51 -9.15 7.86 13.27
C ASN A 51 -8.23 7.87 14.51
N ILE A 52 -7.52 6.77 14.73
CA ILE A 52 -6.50 6.61 15.76
C ILE A 52 -5.16 6.61 15.05
N PHE A 53 -4.28 7.50 15.48
CA PHE A 53 -2.93 7.59 14.96
C PHE A 53 -1.95 7.10 16.01
N SER A 54 -0.99 6.29 15.58
CA SER A 54 0.02 5.69 16.43
C SER A 54 1.40 6.29 16.17
N THR A 55 2.24 6.19 17.19
CA THR A 55 3.64 6.61 17.11
C THR A 55 4.54 5.39 17.25
N LEU A 56 5.42 5.19 16.28
CA LEU A 56 6.48 4.21 16.35
C LEU A 56 7.84 4.93 16.56
N THR A 57 8.47 4.67 17.70
CA THR A 57 9.78 5.20 18.01
C THR A 57 10.82 4.08 17.97
N VAL A 58 11.84 4.24 17.16
CA VAL A 58 12.92 3.27 16.98
C VAL A 58 14.26 3.98 17.18
N GLU A 59 15.20 3.41 17.92
CA GLU A 59 16.54 4.00 17.95
C GLU A 59 17.24 3.79 16.61
N ASN A 60 17.30 2.55 16.14
CA ASN A 60 17.97 2.20 14.89
C ASN A 60 17.03 1.43 13.95
N LEU A 61 16.78 1.98 12.77
CA LEU A 61 16.02 1.34 11.70
C LEU A 61 16.96 0.96 10.57
N SER A 62 16.88 -0.30 10.12
CA SER A 62 17.72 -0.82 9.05
C SER A 62 16.93 -1.76 8.11
N GLY A 63 17.54 -2.09 6.98
CA GLY A 63 16.99 -3.00 5.98
C GLY A 63 16.67 -2.31 4.66
N GLU A 64 16.41 -3.11 3.64
CA GLU A 64 16.09 -2.64 2.29
C GLU A 64 14.68 -3.08 1.90
N ASN A 65 14.01 -2.24 1.12
CA ASN A 65 12.67 -2.52 0.57
C ASN A 65 11.60 -2.87 1.63
N GLY A 66 11.80 -2.49 2.90
CA GLY A 66 10.77 -2.61 3.91
C GLY A 66 9.67 -1.57 3.65
N VAL A 67 8.42 -1.92 3.89
CA VAL A 67 7.26 -1.03 3.77
C VAL A 67 6.75 -0.68 5.15
N ILE A 68 6.42 0.59 5.36
CA ILE A 68 5.76 1.09 6.56
C ILE A 68 4.43 1.68 6.13
N GLU A 69 3.35 0.97 6.47
CA GLU A 69 1.98 1.40 6.19
C GLU A 69 1.51 2.34 7.30
N MET A 70 1.02 3.52 6.92
CA MET A 70 0.67 4.60 7.83
C MET A 70 -0.67 5.24 7.47
N ASP A 71 -1.47 5.52 8.48
CA ASP A 71 -2.69 6.31 8.33
C ASP A 71 -2.39 7.81 8.23
N ILE A 72 -3.17 8.49 7.41
CA ILE A 72 -3.18 9.94 7.27
C ILE A 72 -4.62 10.46 7.20
N ASP A 73 -4.90 11.54 7.90
CA ASP A 73 -6.10 12.35 7.70
C ASP A 73 -5.73 13.62 6.91
N ALA A 74 -5.98 13.60 5.63
CA ALA A 74 -5.75 14.74 4.75
C ALA A 74 -7.04 15.53 4.46
N SER A 75 -8.16 15.21 5.12
CA SER A 75 -9.48 15.76 4.77
C SER A 75 -9.72 17.19 5.23
N GLN A 76 -8.98 17.70 6.20
CA GLN A 76 -9.28 19.00 6.83
C GLN A 76 -8.06 19.68 7.45
N ASN A 77 -7.02 20.03 6.76
CA ASN A 77 -5.89 20.79 7.33
C ASN A 77 -5.42 20.32 8.74
N SER A 78 -5.84 19.14 9.16
CA SER A 78 -5.58 18.64 10.53
C SER A 78 -4.17 18.13 10.67
N LEU A 79 -3.48 17.86 9.59
CA LEU A 79 -2.10 17.35 9.54
C LEU A 79 -1.88 16.13 10.47
N ASN A 80 -2.92 15.34 10.69
CA ASN A 80 -2.85 14.15 11.53
C ASN A 80 -2.41 12.94 10.70
N SER A 81 -1.48 12.20 11.23
CA SER A 81 -1.02 10.94 10.67
C SER A 81 -0.31 10.11 11.72
N ASP A 82 -0.14 8.84 11.44
CA ASP A 82 0.87 8.05 12.14
C ASP A 82 2.24 8.72 12.06
N LYS A 83 3.09 8.45 13.05
CA LYS A 83 4.42 9.06 13.15
C LYS A 83 5.49 8.01 13.37
N LEU A 84 6.58 8.14 12.63
CA LEU A 84 7.79 7.36 12.82
C LEU A 84 8.92 8.25 13.31
N TYR A 85 9.51 7.91 14.43
CA TYR A 85 10.71 8.58 14.94
C TYR A 85 11.88 7.59 14.96
N VAL A 86 12.95 7.90 14.21
CA VAL A 86 14.22 7.19 14.28
C VAL A 86 15.18 8.07 15.05
N THR A 87 15.40 7.73 16.34
CA THR A 87 16.10 8.62 17.28
C THR A 87 17.60 8.53 17.20
N ASP A 88 18.16 7.54 16.53
CA ASP A 88 19.58 7.45 16.24
C ASP A 88 19.80 7.28 14.73
N THR A 89 19.83 6.08 14.18
CA THR A 89 20.32 5.87 12.82
C THR A 89 19.28 5.18 11.92
N LEU A 90 19.07 5.73 10.73
CA LEU A 90 18.41 5.08 9.60
C LEU A 90 19.47 4.57 8.62
N THR A 91 19.39 3.30 8.22
CA THR A 91 20.26 2.70 7.21
C THR A 91 19.42 1.93 6.18
N GLY A 92 19.74 2.12 4.91
CA GLY A 92 19.01 1.49 3.79
C GLY A 92 17.81 2.31 3.33
N THR A 93 16.96 1.73 2.52
CA THR A 93 15.79 2.39 1.95
C THR A 93 14.52 1.72 2.43
N GLN A 94 13.65 2.50 3.07
CA GLN A 94 12.31 2.07 3.48
C GLN A 94 11.25 2.80 2.67
N TYR A 95 10.14 2.17 2.43
CA TYR A 95 9.00 2.74 1.71
C TYR A 95 7.89 3.09 2.68
N ILE A 96 7.26 4.24 2.47
CA ILE A 96 6.05 4.65 3.19
C ILE A 96 4.86 4.47 2.25
N ASP A 97 3.85 3.70 2.71
CA ASP A 97 2.56 3.55 2.06
C ASP A 97 1.49 4.23 2.89
N LEU A 98 0.72 5.15 2.27
CA LEU A 98 -0.23 6.01 2.97
C LEU A 98 -1.66 5.58 2.74
N TYR A 99 -2.40 5.44 3.83
CA TYR A 99 -3.82 5.11 3.86
C TYR A 99 -4.65 6.27 4.42
N GLU A 100 -5.66 6.68 3.69
CA GLU A 100 -6.54 7.77 4.06
C GLU A 100 -7.66 7.29 4.96
N VAL A 101 -7.68 7.74 6.21
CA VAL A 101 -8.69 7.29 7.18
C VAL A 101 -10.11 7.78 6.89
N ASN A 102 -10.27 8.87 6.15
CA ASN A 102 -11.58 9.44 5.78
C ASN A 102 -12.00 9.13 4.34
N GLY A 103 -11.26 8.30 3.63
CA GLY A 103 -11.59 7.80 2.29
C GLY A 103 -11.58 8.84 1.17
N TYR A 104 -11.15 10.07 1.45
CA TYR A 104 -11.06 11.14 0.48
C TYR A 104 -9.87 12.06 0.77
N THR A 105 -8.89 12.03 -0.11
CA THR A 105 -7.82 13.04 -0.13
C THR A 105 -8.02 13.95 -1.31
N PRO A 106 -8.26 15.24 -1.10
CA PRO A 106 -8.30 16.23 -2.16
C PRO A 106 -6.97 16.27 -2.91
N VAL A 107 -7.04 16.60 -4.18
CA VAL A 107 -5.85 16.89 -4.98
C VAL A 107 -5.40 18.30 -4.71
N GLY A 108 -4.11 18.47 -4.40
CA GLY A 108 -3.55 19.78 -4.19
C GLY A 108 -2.80 19.92 -2.88
N GLU A 109 -3.13 20.98 -2.13
CA GLU A 109 -2.33 21.36 -0.96
C GLU A 109 -2.80 20.74 0.37
N GLU A 110 -3.93 20.04 0.40
CA GLU A 110 -4.44 19.44 1.62
C GLU A 110 -3.58 18.24 2.06
N GLY A 111 -3.21 18.22 3.34
CA GLY A 111 -2.27 17.23 3.89
C GLY A 111 -0.80 17.48 3.55
N VAL A 112 -0.51 18.41 2.63
CA VAL A 112 0.86 18.77 2.27
C VAL A 112 1.57 19.41 3.45
N GLY A 113 2.82 18.97 3.70
CA GLY A 113 3.60 19.40 4.85
C GLY A 113 3.40 18.53 6.10
N THR A 114 2.53 17.51 6.05
CA THR A 114 2.42 16.53 7.16
C THR A 114 3.72 15.75 7.28
N VAL A 115 4.42 15.91 8.41
CA VAL A 115 5.61 15.13 8.71
C VAL A 115 5.19 13.71 9.08
N LEU A 116 5.75 12.73 8.41
CA LEU A 116 5.49 11.31 8.58
C LEU A 116 6.59 10.62 9.35
N ALA A 117 7.84 10.94 9.02
CA ALA A 117 9.00 10.36 9.65
C ALA A 117 10.06 11.42 9.98
N THR A 118 10.67 11.30 11.17
CA THR A 118 11.78 12.15 11.61
C THR A 118 12.97 11.27 11.97
N VAL A 119 14.16 11.60 11.47
CA VAL A 119 15.41 10.84 11.69
C VAL A 119 16.54 11.75 12.15
N ASN A 120 17.26 11.32 13.20
CA ASN A 120 18.41 12.07 13.68
C ASN A 120 19.64 11.88 12.80
N ASN A 121 20.07 10.63 12.57
CA ASN A 121 21.21 10.32 11.69
C ASN A 121 20.75 9.51 10.48
N HIS A 122 20.88 10.07 9.29
CA HIS A 122 20.35 9.48 8.07
C HIS A 122 21.47 9.06 7.11
N ASN A 123 21.79 7.78 7.15
CA ASN A 123 22.56 7.12 6.09
C ASN A 123 21.64 6.35 5.14
N GLY A 124 20.33 6.42 5.38
CA GLY A 124 19.27 5.82 4.58
C GLY A 124 18.25 6.84 4.09
N SER A 125 17.16 6.35 3.52
CA SER A 125 16.10 7.19 2.96
C SER A 125 14.72 6.56 3.13
N PHE A 126 13.69 7.42 3.08
CA PHE A 126 12.31 6.98 2.84
C PHE A 126 11.87 7.40 1.44
N ALA A 127 11.03 6.58 0.83
CA ALA A 127 10.38 6.86 -0.43
C ALA A 127 8.89 6.44 -0.37
N ALA A 128 8.05 6.98 -1.23
CA ALA A 128 6.69 6.47 -1.37
C ALA A 128 6.68 5.15 -2.13
N VAL A 129 5.79 4.23 -1.78
CA VAL A 129 5.58 2.98 -2.53
C VAL A 129 5.13 3.34 -3.95
N ASP A 130 5.98 3.08 -4.94
CA ASP A 130 5.78 3.40 -6.36
C ASP A 130 5.18 4.82 -6.62
N GLY A 131 5.18 5.67 -5.59
CA GLY A 131 4.51 6.97 -5.59
C GLY A 131 2.98 6.91 -5.66
N GLU A 132 2.37 5.74 -5.46
CA GLU A 132 0.92 5.56 -5.61
C GLU A 132 0.13 5.60 -4.29
N GLY A 133 0.68 5.17 -3.17
CA GLY A 133 0.11 5.25 -1.82
C GLY A 133 -1.19 4.48 -1.61
N THR A 134 -2.30 4.84 -2.21
CA THR A 134 -3.61 4.21 -2.03
C THR A 134 -4.25 3.69 -3.31
N LEU A 135 -5.30 2.88 -3.14
CA LEU A 135 -6.21 2.50 -4.23
C LEU A 135 -6.85 3.76 -4.78
N TYR A 136 -6.79 4.11 -5.97
CA TYR A 136 -7.49 5.16 -6.71
C TYR A 136 -6.57 5.81 -7.75
N TRP A 137 -6.90 6.96 -8.15
CA TRP A 137 -6.29 7.76 -9.21
C TRP A 137 -5.32 8.81 -8.64
N LYS A 138 -4.74 8.56 -7.48
CA LYS A 138 -3.90 9.50 -6.75
C LYS A 138 -2.49 8.96 -6.57
N ARG A 139 -1.55 9.85 -6.62
CA ARG A 139 -0.15 9.58 -6.33
C ARG A 139 0.32 10.50 -5.22
N TYR A 140 1.03 9.93 -4.26
CA TYR A 140 1.69 10.68 -3.20
C TYR A 140 3.15 10.93 -3.57
N GLU A 141 3.61 12.13 -3.29
CA GLU A 141 5.02 12.48 -3.38
C GLU A 141 5.53 12.85 -1.99
N LEU A 142 6.61 12.22 -1.58
CA LEU A 142 7.32 12.55 -0.36
C LEU A 142 8.52 13.43 -0.69
N ASP A 143 8.86 14.32 0.24
CA ASP A 143 10.09 15.09 0.20
C ASP A 143 10.64 15.15 1.61
N HIS A 144 11.83 15.70 1.78
CA HIS A 144 12.48 15.81 3.08
C HIS A 144 13.13 17.17 3.25
N GLN A 145 13.26 17.59 4.50
CA GLN A 145 13.95 18.82 4.87
C GLN A 145 14.79 18.59 6.11
N ASP A 146 15.90 19.32 6.20
CA ASP A 146 16.70 19.34 7.42
C ASP A 146 16.09 20.38 8.38
N THR A 147 15.78 19.93 9.59
CA THR A 147 15.23 20.78 10.66
C THR A 147 16.22 20.85 11.79
N ALA A 148 16.61 22.05 12.19
CA ALA A 148 17.47 22.24 13.37
C ALA A 148 16.62 22.24 14.64
N ASP A 149 17.02 21.43 15.62
CA ASP A 149 16.47 21.53 16.96
C ASP A 149 16.99 22.78 17.71
N THR A 150 16.42 23.06 18.88
CA THR A 150 16.83 24.18 19.73
C THR A 150 18.29 24.06 20.27
N SER A 151 18.89 22.88 20.16
CA SER A 151 20.25 22.56 20.59
C SER A 151 21.25 22.60 19.44
N GLY A 152 20.79 22.85 18.21
CA GLY A 152 21.61 22.90 17.01
C GLY A 152 21.91 21.53 16.38
N ASN A 153 21.26 20.47 16.83
CA ASN A 153 21.29 19.20 16.13
C ASN A 153 20.33 19.25 14.94
N TYR A 154 20.70 18.61 13.86
CA TYR A 154 19.88 18.53 12.66
C TYR A 154 19.18 17.19 12.65
N THR A 155 17.85 17.24 12.43
CA THR A 155 17.02 16.09 12.09
C THR A 155 16.58 16.20 10.64
N LYS A 156 16.31 15.09 10.03
CA LYS A 156 15.67 15.06 8.71
C LYS A 156 14.23 14.63 8.84
N ASP A 157 13.34 15.50 8.41
CA ASP A 157 11.91 15.25 8.39
C ASP A 157 11.47 14.87 6.98
N TRP A 158 10.83 13.71 6.84
CA TRP A 158 10.12 13.31 5.61
C TRP A 158 8.65 13.67 5.75
N TYR A 159 8.14 14.37 4.77
CA TYR A 159 6.78 14.89 4.78
C TYR A 159 6.07 14.63 3.46
N LEU A 160 4.73 14.67 3.50
CA LEU A 160 3.91 14.64 2.30
C LEU A 160 4.09 15.95 1.53
N LYS A 161 4.68 15.87 0.35
CA LYS A 161 4.95 17.02 -0.51
C LYS A 161 3.76 17.39 -1.37
N GLN A 162 3.15 16.40 -1.98
CA GLN A 162 2.09 16.59 -2.95
C GLN A 162 1.21 15.37 -3.10
N VAL A 163 -0.07 15.62 -3.39
CA VAL A 163 -1.03 14.62 -3.85
C VAL A 163 -1.50 15.01 -5.24
N THR A 164 -1.33 14.14 -6.22
CA THR A 164 -1.73 14.39 -7.60
C THR A 164 -2.72 13.36 -8.10
N ASN A 165 -3.66 13.80 -8.97
CA ASN A 165 -4.40 12.86 -9.78
C ASN A 165 -3.49 12.31 -10.88
N ILE A 166 -3.63 11.02 -11.15
CA ILE A 166 -2.95 10.38 -12.27
C ILE A 166 -3.98 10.05 -13.34
N ASP A 167 -3.56 10.15 -14.61
CA ASP A 167 -4.43 9.87 -15.76
C ASP A 167 -4.69 8.37 -15.95
N GLN A 168 -3.98 7.54 -15.23
CA GLN A 168 -4.08 6.09 -15.25
C GLN A 168 -4.48 5.59 -13.86
N PRO A 169 -5.23 4.48 -13.77
CA PRO A 169 -5.49 3.89 -12.46
C PRO A 169 -4.19 3.43 -11.80
N THR A 170 -4.15 3.47 -10.47
CA THR A 170 -3.05 2.87 -9.72
C THR A 170 -2.95 1.38 -10.03
N THR A 171 -1.78 0.78 -9.83
CA THR A 171 -1.54 -0.65 -10.10
C THR A 171 -2.56 -1.55 -9.41
N SER A 172 -2.94 -1.22 -8.18
CA SER A 172 -3.96 -1.94 -7.43
C SER A 172 -5.34 -1.84 -8.07
N THR A 173 -5.74 -0.64 -8.47
CA THR A 173 -7.03 -0.40 -9.15
C THR A 173 -7.09 -1.11 -10.50
N ASP A 174 -6.02 -1.04 -11.29
CA ASP A 174 -5.93 -1.72 -12.59
C ASP A 174 -6.05 -3.25 -12.44
N THR A 175 -5.42 -3.80 -11.41
CA THR A 175 -5.52 -5.23 -11.08
C THR A 175 -6.96 -5.65 -10.76
N ILE A 176 -7.69 -4.85 -9.96
CA ILE A 176 -9.08 -5.12 -9.62
C ILE A 176 -9.98 -5.03 -10.86
N LEU A 177 -9.78 -4.01 -11.70
CA LEU A 177 -10.53 -3.84 -12.93
C LEU A 177 -10.27 -5.01 -13.91
N ALA A 178 -9.02 -5.43 -14.06
CA ALA A 178 -8.64 -6.56 -14.89
C ALA A 178 -9.26 -7.88 -14.40
N ALA A 179 -9.26 -8.12 -13.08
CA ALA A 179 -9.89 -9.30 -12.48
C ALA A 179 -11.40 -9.31 -12.70
N ASN A 180 -12.07 -8.17 -12.55
CA ASN A 180 -13.52 -8.07 -12.82
C ASN A 180 -13.83 -8.27 -14.30
N ALA A 181 -13.04 -7.72 -15.21
CA ALA A 181 -13.20 -7.93 -16.65
C ALA A 181 -13.03 -9.41 -17.02
N LEU A 182 -12.03 -10.08 -16.43
CA LEU A 182 -11.80 -11.51 -16.64
C LEU A 182 -12.99 -12.36 -16.17
N ASN A 183 -13.52 -12.09 -14.98
CA ASN A 183 -14.70 -12.77 -14.46
C ASN A 183 -15.91 -12.59 -15.35
N TYR A 184 -16.16 -11.39 -15.85
CA TYR A 184 -17.26 -11.12 -16.80
C TYR A 184 -17.09 -11.89 -18.11
N HIS A 185 -15.88 -11.91 -18.68
CA HIS A 185 -15.60 -12.63 -19.92
C HIS A 185 -15.74 -14.15 -19.74
N THR A 186 -15.31 -14.68 -18.61
CA THR A 186 -15.48 -16.10 -18.28
C THR A 186 -16.96 -16.47 -18.21
N TRP A 187 -17.74 -15.71 -17.43
CA TRP A 187 -19.18 -15.91 -17.31
C TRP A 187 -19.90 -15.83 -18.66
N ARG A 188 -19.59 -14.81 -19.47
CA ARG A 188 -20.17 -14.66 -20.82
C ARG A 188 -19.84 -15.84 -21.72
N THR A 189 -18.60 -16.30 -21.73
CA THR A 189 -18.17 -17.44 -22.56
C THR A 189 -18.86 -18.72 -22.13
N GLU A 190 -19.15 -18.92 -20.88
CA GLU A 190 -19.89 -20.08 -20.37
C GLU A 190 -21.38 -20.00 -20.76
N ASN A 191 -21.99 -18.84 -20.63
CA ASN A 191 -23.38 -18.64 -21.04
C ASN A 191 -23.60 -18.81 -22.56
N ASP A 192 -22.69 -18.29 -23.38
CA ASP A 192 -22.74 -18.46 -24.82
C ASP A 192 -22.67 -19.94 -25.21
N LYS A 193 -21.90 -20.77 -24.51
CA LYS A 193 -21.85 -22.22 -24.69
C LYS A 193 -23.17 -22.90 -24.37
N LEU A 194 -23.82 -22.51 -23.29
CA LEU A 194 -25.11 -23.04 -22.85
C LEU A 194 -26.23 -22.72 -23.86
N LEU A 195 -26.30 -21.47 -24.32
CA LEU A 195 -27.29 -21.02 -25.31
C LEU A 195 -27.14 -21.74 -26.65
N GLN A 196 -25.92 -21.93 -27.13
CA GLN A 196 -25.65 -22.67 -28.37
C GLN A 196 -26.05 -24.14 -28.25
N ARG A 197 -25.77 -24.78 -27.13
CA ARG A 197 -26.17 -26.17 -26.87
C ARG A 197 -27.66 -26.34 -26.83
N MET A 198 -28.36 -25.42 -26.18
CA MET A 198 -29.83 -25.43 -26.11
C MET A 198 -30.47 -25.20 -27.49
N GLY A 199 -29.86 -24.38 -28.35
CA GLY A 199 -30.29 -24.14 -29.71
C GLY A 199 -30.17 -25.39 -30.59
N GLU A 200 -29.04 -26.08 -30.52
CA GLU A 200 -28.81 -27.33 -31.25
C GLU A 200 -29.77 -28.47 -30.82
N LEU A 201 -30.01 -28.61 -29.51
CA LEU A 201 -30.96 -29.59 -28.97
C LEU A 201 -32.42 -29.33 -29.41
N ARG A 202 -32.82 -28.07 -29.59
CA ARG A 202 -34.15 -27.70 -30.08
C ARG A 202 -34.30 -27.93 -31.57
N HIS A 203 -33.21 -27.87 -32.32
CA HIS A 203 -33.27 -27.98 -33.79
C HIS A 203 -33.24 -29.44 -34.29
N ASN A 204 -32.61 -30.34 -33.54
CA ASN A 204 -32.38 -31.72 -33.99
C ASN A 204 -33.49 -32.73 -33.65
N GLY A 205 -34.61 -32.33 -33.02
CA GLY A 205 -35.71 -33.23 -32.71
C GLY A 205 -35.35 -34.36 -31.75
N GLU A 206 -36.27 -35.28 -31.54
CA GLU A 206 -36.20 -36.36 -30.53
C GLU A 206 -35.19 -37.51 -30.83
N GLU A 207 -34.47 -37.48 -31.94
CA GLU A 207 -33.63 -38.63 -32.37
C GLU A 207 -32.11 -38.41 -32.26
N ALA A 208 -31.63 -37.34 -31.68
CA ALA A 208 -30.18 -37.11 -31.54
C ALA A 208 -29.58 -37.86 -30.35
N GLN A 209 -29.40 -39.17 -30.47
CA GLN A 209 -28.55 -39.98 -29.60
C GLN A 209 -27.11 -39.97 -30.15
N GLY A 210 -26.19 -39.26 -29.50
CA GLY A 210 -24.79 -39.24 -29.90
C GLY A 210 -23.91 -38.49 -28.91
N ALA A 211 -22.65 -38.88 -28.80
CA ALA A 211 -21.66 -38.13 -28.08
C ALA A 211 -21.19 -36.94 -28.91
N TRP A 212 -21.30 -35.75 -28.35
CA TRP A 212 -20.91 -34.53 -29.01
C TRP A 212 -19.66 -33.92 -28.29
N PHE A 213 -18.67 -33.56 -29.06
CA PHE A 213 -17.45 -32.97 -28.52
C PHE A 213 -17.08 -31.69 -29.30
N ARG A 214 -16.82 -30.63 -28.60
CA ARG A 214 -16.38 -29.36 -29.19
C ARG A 214 -15.21 -28.78 -28.42
N LEU A 215 -14.11 -28.53 -29.11
CA LEU A 215 -12.96 -27.81 -28.56
C LEU A 215 -13.03 -26.34 -28.98
N ARG A 216 -12.90 -25.42 -28.05
CA ARG A 216 -12.89 -23.99 -28.34
C ARG A 216 -11.73 -23.31 -27.58
N GLY A 217 -10.94 -22.54 -28.28
CA GLY A 217 -9.94 -21.66 -27.69
C GLY A 217 -10.41 -20.20 -27.76
N THR A 218 -10.30 -19.47 -26.66
CA THR A 218 -10.60 -18.03 -26.62
C THR A 218 -9.35 -17.28 -26.20
N LYS A 219 -9.00 -16.24 -26.96
CA LYS A 219 -7.94 -15.29 -26.58
C LYS A 219 -8.59 -13.96 -26.25
N THR A 220 -8.45 -13.51 -25.01
CA THR A 220 -8.90 -12.19 -24.58
C THR A 220 -7.69 -11.27 -24.51
N VAL A 221 -7.79 -10.10 -25.14
CA VAL A 221 -6.78 -9.04 -25.09
C VAL A 221 -7.45 -7.83 -24.46
N SER A 222 -6.91 -7.36 -23.35
CA SER A 222 -7.31 -6.12 -22.71
C SER A 222 -6.27 -5.03 -23.04
N TYR A 223 -6.74 -3.88 -23.48
CA TYR A 223 -5.91 -2.71 -23.71
C TYR A 223 -6.10 -1.77 -22.52
N THR A 224 -5.02 -1.49 -21.79
CA THR A 224 -5.02 -0.61 -20.63
C THR A 224 -4.89 0.87 -21.00
N HIS A 225 -4.75 1.21 -22.28
CA HIS A 225 -4.67 2.59 -22.75
C HIS A 225 -5.94 2.96 -23.51
N LEU A 226 -6.81 3.70 -22.86
CA LEU A 226 -7.87 4.49 -23.50
C LEU A 226 -7.27 5.90 -23.76
N THR A 227 -6.63 6.07 -24.90
CA THR A 227 -6.43 7.44 -25.43
C THR A 227 -7.77 7.90 -25.97
N LEU A 228 -8.47 8.71 -25.21
CA LEU A 228 -9.58 9.50 -25.72
C LEU A 228 -9.00 10.71 -26.49
N PRO A 229 -9.60 11.06 -27.62
CA PRO A 229 -9.15 12.17 -28.45
C PRO A 229 -9.36 13.54 -27.77
#